data_80bbe93f4501a84e91e73f057ee9744a
#
_entry.id   80bbe93f4501a84e91e73f057ee9744a
#
_cell.length_a   1.000
_cell.length_b   1.000
_cell.length_c   1.000
_cell.angle_alpha   90.00
_cell.angle_beta   90.00
_cell.angle_gamma   90.00
#
_symmetry.space_group_name_H-M   'P 1'
#
loop_
_entity.id
_entity.type
_entity.pdbx_description
1 polymer ?
#
loop_
_entity_poly.entity_id
_entity_poly.type
_entity_poly.pdbx_seq_one_letter_code
_entity_poly.pdbx_strand_id
1 'polypeptide(L)'
;MILTRRTLLASTAALIAAPAFADAPGEVAPTIRRLSPKLDHIIPPNAKVEVIAQNIKWAEGPVWVKDGGFLLFSDPPANIMRRWSAKDGVSIFMTPSGTAGLDPKLVREAGSNGLAMDHHGRLLIANSGGGSIDRVDLKTRQRTTLVSKYDGKRLSSCNDMAVAKSGAIYFTDPPYGFAQGDASPLKEAKQNGVYRFVEGQPLQLVDGSLTRPNGIALSPDDKRLFVSNSDEKDRKLVYYDLGSDGMPTGPAKLFLDASTLKGPGNPDGMKIAADGTMFCSSPGGMWILTPAGEKLGLIEDGAPIANCCFGEDGRTLFLTSNTRVLRLRLGIDGWAA
;
A
#
# COMPACT_ATOMS: atom_id res chain seq x y z
N MET A 1 -30.67 31.25 -50.30
CA MET A 1 -30.90 31.13 -48.86
C MET A 1 -30.98 29.64 -48.58
N ILE A 2 -29.83 29.02 -48.23
CA ILE A 2 -29.72 27.57 -48.04
C ILE A 2 -29.40 27.35 -46.54
N LEU A 3 -30.36 26.77 -45.80
CA LEU A 3 -30.22 26.38 -44.42
C LEU A 3 -29.55 25.01 -44.33
N THR A 4 -28.35 24.95 -43.79
CA THR A 4 -27.66 23.70 -43.44
C THR A 4 -28.09 23.24 -42.05
N ARG A 5 -28.70 22.07 -41.95
CA ARG A 5 -28.98 21.36 -40.70
C ARG A 5 -27.70 20.79 -40.16
N ARG A 6 -27.26 21.23 -38.99
CA ARG A 6 -26.23 20.56 -38.18
C ARG A 6 -26.88 19.43 -37.39
N THR A 7 -26.53 18.21 -37.72
CA THR A 7 -26.88 17.01 -36.94
C THR A 7 -25.94 16.90 -35.73
N LEU A 8 -26.48 17.06 -34.52
CA LEU A 8 -25.77 16.72 -33.29
C LEU A 8 -25.74 15.19 -33.16
N LEU A 9 -24.58 14.59 -33.27
CA LEU A 9 -24.33 13.21 -32.88
C LEU A 9 -24.08 13.19 -31.36
N ALA A 10 -25.05 12.72 -30.58
CA ALA A 10 -24.90 12.39 -29.19
C ALA A 10 -24.21 11.03 -29.11
N SER A 11 -22.92 11.01 -28.73
CA SER A 11 -22.20 9.79 -28.42
C SER A 11 -22.61 9.32 -27.03
N THR A 12 -23.44 8.30 -26.95
CA THR A 12 -23.69 7.53 -25.73
C THR A 12 -22.47 6.67 -25.47
N ALA A 13 -21.67 7.06 -24.49
CA ALA A 13 -20.61 6.19 -23.93
C ALA A 13 -21.30 5.02 -23.22
N ALA A 14 -21.27 3.85 -23.81
CA ALA A 14 -21.67 2.62 -23.16
C ALA A 14 -20.65 2.31 -22.07
N LEU A 15 -21.05 2.37 -20.81
CA LEU A 15 -20.31 1.80 -19.69
C LEU A 15 -20.29 0.27 -19.89
N ILE A 16 -19.17 -0.24 -20.37
CA ILE A 16 -18.91 -1.69 -20.36
C ILE A 16 -18.62 -2.05 -18.90
N ALA A 17 -19.60 -2.65 -18.22
CA ALA A 17 -19.40 -3.23 -16.91
C ALA A 17 -18.39 -4.38 -17.05
N ALA A 18 -17.26 -4.30 -16.34
CA ALA A 18 -16.34 -5.43 -16.20
C ALA A 18 -17.11 -6.60 -15.55
N PRO A 19 -16.83 -7.87 -15.93
CA PRO A 19 -17.47 -9.01 -15.29
C PRO A 19 -17.15 -9.00 -13.80
N ALA A 20 -18.18 -8.97 -12.95
CA ALA A 20 -18.03 -9.23 -11.53
C ALA A 20 -17.60 -10.68 -11.36
N PHE A 21 -16.49 -10.92 -10.65
CA PHE A 21 -16.14 -12.27 -10.23
C PHE A 21 -17.22 -12.75 -9.26
N ALA A 22 -17.77 -13.93 -9.50
CA ALA A 22 -18.59 -14.60 -8.50
C ALA A 22 -17.68 -15.06 -7.36
N ASP A 23 -18.13 -14.86 -6.13
CA ASP A 23 -17.40 -15.36 -4.95
C ASP A 23 -17.17 -16.87 -5.09
N ALA A 24 -15.95 -17.34 -4.80
CA ALA A 24 -15.68 -18.75 -4.75
C ALA A 24 -16.50 -19.39 -3.60
N PRO A 25 -16.95 -20.64 -3.74
CA PRO A 25 -17.73 -21.30 -2.68
C PRO A 25 -16.96 -21.26 -1.34
N GLY A 26 -17.55 -20.60 -0.33
CA GLY A 26 -16.97 -20.45 1.01
C GLY A 26 -16.27 -19.11 1.27
N GLU A 27 -16.13 -18.22 0.29
CA GLU A 27 -15.65 -16.85 0.52
C GLU A 27 -16.78 -15.94 1.02
N VAL A 28 -16.45 -15.14 2.04
CA VAL A 28 -17.36 -14.14 2.60
C VAL A 28 -17.38 -12.92 1.67
N ALA A 29 -18.57 -12.42 1.34
CA ALA A 29 -18.69 -11.17 0.58
C ALA A 29 -18.14 -9.99 1.42
N PRO A 30 -17.36 -9.09 0.84
CA PRO A 30 -16.85 -7.93 1.56
C PRO A 30 -17.99 -7.00 2.00
N THR A 31 -17.88 -6.45 3.20
CA THR A 31 -18.90 -5.60 3.82
C THR A 31 -18.31 -4.29 4.34
N ILE A 32 -19.19 -3.30 4.60
CA ILE A 32 -18.81 -2.02 5.21
C ILE A 32 -19.58 -1.90 6.53
N ARG A 33 -18.86 -1.98 7.64
CA ARG A 33 -19.42 -1.74 8.96
C ARG A 33 -19.29 -0.27 9.35
N ARG A 34 -20.43 0.39 9.52
CA ARG A 34 -20.52 1.81 9.89
C ARG A 34 -20.59 1.96 11.40
N LEU A 35 -19.69 2.74 11.97
CA LEU A 35 -19.63 3.05 13.41
C LEU A 35 -20.06 4.49 13.70
N SER A 36 -20.00 5.36 12.69
CA SER A 36 -20.38 6.78 12.82
C SER A 36 -21.10 7.22 11.54
N PRO A 37 -22.13 8.09 11.64
CA PRO A 37 -22.77 8.68 10.45
C PRO A 37 -21.81 9.58 9.64
N LYS A 38 -20.70 10.03 10.21
CA LYS A 38 -19.65 10.76 9.49
C LYS A 38 -19.04 9.93 8.36
N LEU A 39 -19.10 8.59 8.45
CA LEU A 39 -18.62 7.70 7.37
C LEU A 39 -19.36 7.90 6.06
N ASP A 40 -20.62 8.33 6.09
CA ASP A 40 -21.47 8.48 4.89
C ASP A 40 -20.93 9.52 3.90
N HIS A 41 -20.18 10.51 4.39
CA HIS A 41 -19.46 11.46 3.55
C HIS A 41 -18.25 10.84 2.86
N ILE A 42 -17.56 9.91 3.54
CA ILE A 42 -16.34 9.26 3.05
C ILE A 42 -16.69 8.07 2.15
N ILE A 43 -17.60 7.22 2.61
CA ILE A 43 -18.10 6.06 1.86
C ILE A 43 -19.61 6.22 1.76
N PRO A 44 -20.15 6.56 0.57
CA PRO A 44 -21.59 6.73 0.38
C PRO A 44 -22.40 5.53 0.87
N PRO A 45 -23.61 5.70 1.41
CA PRO A 45 -24.40 4.59 1.98
C PRO A 45 -24.70 3.46 1.02
N ASN A 46 -24.79 3.75 -0.28
CA ASN A 46 -25.04 2.78 -1.36
C ASN A 46 -23.77 2.24 -2.02
N ALA A 47 -22.58 2.64 -1.55
CA ALA A 47 -21.31 2.15 -2.08
C ALA A 47 -21.19 0.63 -1.87
N LYS A 48 -20.65 -0.05 -2.89
CA LYS A 48 -20.39 -1.48 -2.89
C LYS A 48 -18.90 -1.74 -2.98
N VAL A 49 -18.44 -2.77 -2.29
CA VAL A 49 -17.08 -3.29 -2.43
C VAL A 49 -17.11 -4.35 -3.52
N GLU A 50 -16.31 -4.18 -4.55
CA GLU A 50 -16.22 -5.08 -5.69
C GLU A 50 -14.94 -5.90 -5.62
N VAL A 51 -15.00 -7.21 -5.91
CA VAL A 51 -13.82 -8.06 -6.10
C VAL A 51 -13.39 -7.94 -7.55
N ILE A 52 -12.16 -7.45 -7.79
CA ILE A 52 -11.63 -7.20 -9.14
C ILE A 52 -10.49 -8.13 -9.55
N ALA A 53 -9.92 -8.87 -8.60
CA ALA A 53 -8.91 -9.89 -8.83
C ALA A 53 -8.98 -10.97 -7.76
N GLN A 54 -8.63 -12.20 -8.12
CA GLN A 54 -8.61 -13.38 -7.26
C GLN A 54 -7.43 -14.30 -7.62
N ASN A 55 -7.24 -15.38 -6.84
CA ASN A 55 -6.21 -16.39 -7.07
C ASN A 55 -4.78 -15.83 -6.98
N ILE A 56 -4.55 -14.99 -5.99
CA ILE A 56 -3.26 -14.42 -5.62
C ILE A 56 -2.76 -15.18 -4.39
N LYS A 57 -1.46 -15.41 -4.23
CA LYS A 57 -0.95 -16.07 -3.02
C LYS A 57 -1.05 -15.15 -1.81
N TRP A 58 -0.64 -13.90 -1.98
CA TRP A 58 -0.77 -12.83 -1.00
C TRP A 58 -0.73 -11.49 -1.74
N ALA A 59 -1.88 -10.84 -1.84
CA ALA A 59 -1.99 -9.55 -2.52
C ALA A 59 -1.45 -8.43 -1.63
N GLU A 60 -0.51 -7.63 -2.16
CA GLU A 60 0.19 -6.55 -1.47
C GLU A 60 0.49 -5.36 -2.34
N GLY A 61 0.96 -4.29 -1.69
CA GLY A 61 1.60 -3.12 -2.25
C GLY A 61 0.92 -2.50 -3.45
N PRO A 62 -0.38 -2.17 -3.38
CA PRO A 62 -1.08 -1.64 -4.54
C PRO A 62 -0.62 -0.20 -4.84
N VAL A 63 -0.49 0.11 -6.13
CA VAL A 63 -0.25 1.47 -6.61
C VAL A 63 -0.98 1.72 -7.93
N TRP A 64 -1.58 2.91 -8.05
CA TRP A 64 -2.23 3.33 -9.30
C TRP A 64 -1.24 4.05 -10.22
N VAL A 65 -1.13 3.58 -11.44
CA VAL A 65 -0.34 4.23 -12.51
C VAL A 65 -1.25 5.18 -13.28
N LYS A 66 -1.20 6.46 -12.92
CA LYS A 66 -2.13 7.48 -13.42
C LYS A 66 -2.08 7.63 -14.94
N ASP A 67 -0.89 7.77 -15.52
CA ASP A 67 -0.70 7.96 -16.96
C ASP A 67 -1.10 6.73 -17.80
N GLY A 68 -1.15 5.55 -17.19
CA GLY A 68 -1.54 4.31 -17.85
C GLY A 68 -2.97 3.86 -17.53
N GLY A 69 -3.64 4.45 -16.54
CA GLY A 69 -4.99 4.10 -16.12
C GLY A 69 -5.12 2.66 -15.64
N PHE A 70 -4.15 2.17 -14.84
CA PHE A 70 -4.14 0.81 -14.34
C PHE A 70 -3.55 0.68 -12.94
N LEU A 71 -3.97 -0.36 -12.22
CA LEU A 71 -3.43 -0.75 -10.92
C LEU A 71 -2.27 -1.72 -11.12
N LEU A 72 -1.18 -1.49 -10.38
CA LEU A 72 -0.16 -2.52 -10.10
C LEU A 72 -0.32 -2.99 -8.68
N PHE A 73 -0.05 -4.27 -8.44
CA PHE A 73 0.01 -4.86 -7.11
C PHE A 73 0.96 -6.04 -7.07
N SER A 74 1.52 -6.29 -5.90
CA SER A 74 2.52 -7.33 -5.66
C SER A 74 1.88 -8.64 -5.22
N ASP A 75 2.55 -9.74 -5.52
CA ASP A 75 2.33 -11.09 -4.98
C ASP A 75 3.71 -11.58 -4.47
N PRO A 76 4.16 -11.11 -3.28
CA PRO A 76 5.54 -11.31 -2.81
C PRO A 76 5.96 -12.77 -2.73
N PRO A 77 5.12 -13.72 -2.22
CA PRO A 77 5.49 -15.13 -2.16
C PRO A 77 5.54 -15.82 -3.53
N ALA A 78 4.83 -15.26 -4.53
CA ALA A 78 4.88 -15.75 -5.92
C ALA A 78 6.03 -15.12 -6.71
N ASN A 79 6.65 -14.06 -6.21
CA ASN A 79 7.62 -13.24 -6.93
C ASN A 79 7.06 -12.66 -8.24
N ILE A 80 5.79 -12.20 -8.19
CA ILE A 80 5.07 -11.66 -9.34
C ILE A 80 4.51 -10.28 -8.99
N MET A 81 4.62 -9.34 -9.91
CA MET A 81 3.84 -8.11 -9.93
C MET A 81 2.76 -8.25 -10.97
N ARG A 82 1.53 -7.95 -10.59
CA ARG A 82 0.36 -8.03 -11.46
C ARG A 82 -0.13 -6.64 -11.83
N ARG A 83 -0.82 -6.56 -12.98
CA ARG A 83 -1.52 -5.39 -13.47
C ARG A 83 -3.01 -5.71 -13.56
N TRP A 84 -3.85 -4.77 -13.16
CA TRP A 84 -5.29 -4.79 -13.44
C TRP A 84 -5.70 -3.50 -14.12
N SER A 85 -6.59 -3.60 -15.09
CA SER A 85 -7.34 -2.46 -15.64
C SER A 85 -8.79 -2.85 -15.85
N ALA A 86 -9.70 -1.88 -15.81
CA ALA A 86 -11.12 -2.13 -16.06
C ALA A 86 -11.38 -2.71 -17.47
N LYS A 87 -10.50 -2.41 -18.42
CA LYS A 87 -10.62 -2.89 -19.81
C LYS A 87 -10.10 -4.32 -19.97
N ASP A 88 -8.92 -4.62 -19.41
CA ASP A 88 -8.16 -5.83 -19.76
C ASP A 88 -8.21 -6.90 -18.67
N GLY A 89 -8.76 -6.58 -17.47
CA GLY A 89 -8.71 -7.46 -16.31
C GLY A 89 -7.29 -7.61 -15.75
N VAL A 90 -6.98 -8.78 -15.17
CA VAL A 90 -5.70 -9.09 -14.52
C VAL A 90 -4.72 -9.69 -15.50
N SER A 91 -3.47 -9.25 -15.44
CA SER A 91 -2.32 -9.81 -16.20
C SER A 91 -1.04 -9.76 -15.37
N ILE A 92 -0.02 -10.50 -15.78
CA ILE A 92 1.32 -10.40 -15.19
C ILE A 92 2.00 -9.16 -15.77
N PHE A 93 2.47 -8.28 -14.87
CA PHE A 93 3.23 -7.10 -15.27
C PHE A 93 4.73 -7.37 -15.26
N MET A 94 5.25 -8.06 -14.23
CA MET A 94 6.68 -8.36 -14.08
C MET A 94 6.89 -9.67 -13.32
N THR A 95 7.80 -10.50 -13.81
CA THR A 95 8.29 -11.71 -13.14
C THR A 95 9.76 -11.99 -13.54
N PRO A 96 10.69 -12.11 -12.60
CA PRO A 96 10.53 -11.91 -11.16
C PRO A 96 10.24 -10.42 -10.82
N SER A 97 9.38 -10.17 -9.83
CA SER A 97 9.06 -8.81 -9.38
C SER A 97 10.09 -8.28 -8.38
N GLY A 98 10.71 -9.17 -7.64
CA GLY A 98 11.80 -8.91 -6.69
C GLY A 98 13.11 -9.52 -7.16
N THR A 99 13.65 -10.46 -6.40
CA THR A 99 14.95 -11.09 -6.66
C THR A 99 14.77 -12.55 -7.06
N ALA A 100 15.45 -12.96 -8.14
CA ALA A 100 15.45 -14.34 -8.63
C ALA A 100 16.53 -15.18 -7.95
N GLY A 101 16.38 -16.52 -7.97
CA GLY A 101 17.41 -17.48 -7.59
C GLY A 101 17.68 -17.56 -6.08
N LEU A 102 16.79 -17.03 -5.24
CA LEU A 102 16.90 -17.13 -3.78
C LEU A 102 16.47 -18.51 -3.28
N ASP A 103 17.17 -19.02 -2.27
CA ASP A 103 16.81 -20.28 -1.61
C ASP A 103 15.47 -20.13 -0.86
N PRO A 104 14.41 -20.88 -1.20
CA PRO A 104 13.11 -20.78 -0.53
C PRO A 104 13.15 -21.24 0.94
N LYS A 105 14.18 -21.95 1.37
CA LYS A 105 14.40 -22.27 2.78
C LYS A 105 14.84 -21.06 3.61
N LEU A 106 15.42 -20.06 2.98
CA LEU A 106 15.91 -18.83 3.61
C LEU A 106 15.00 -17.63 3.34
N VAL A 107 14.35 -17.57 2.18
CA VAL A 107 13.54 -16.45 1.74
C VAL A 107 12.12 -16.92 1.42
N ARG A 108 11.15 -16.41 2.19
CA ARG A 108 9.72 -16.68 2.03
C ARG A 108 9.07 -15.78 0.98
N GLU A 109 9.50 -14.52 0.92
CA GLU A 109 8.97 -13.50 0.01
C GLU A 109 10.11 -12.96 -0.86
N ALA A 110 10.29 -13.59 -2.01
CA ALA A 110 11.34 -13.19 -2.97
C ALA A 110 10.93 -12.00 -3.85
N GLY A 111 9.65 -11.65 -3.84
CA GLY A 111 9.05 -10.65 -4.71
C GLY A 111 9.16 -9.20 -4.22
N SER A 112 8.55 -8.32 -5.01
CA SER A 112 8.19 -6.97 -4.59
C SER A 112 7.13 -7.02 -3.50
N ASN A 113 7.11 -6.02 -2.60
CA ASN A 113 6.05 -5.80 -1.63
C ASN A 113 5.41 -4.43 -1.88
N GLY A 114 5.60 -3.41 -1.06
CA GLY A 114 5.07 -2.07 -1.27
C GLY A 114 5.52 -1.46 -2.59
N LEU A 115 4.58 -0.81 -3.28
CA LEU A 115 4.82 -0.08 -4.52
C LEU A 115 4.44 1.40 -4.33
N ALA A 116 5.19 2.28 -4.98
CA ALA A 116 4.86 3.71 -5.05
C ALA A 116 5.25 4.28 -6.41
N MET A 117 4.68 5.45 -6.74
CA MET A 117 5.14 6.25 -7.88
C MET A 117 5.99 7.40 -7.37
N ASP A 118 7.11 7.67 -8.02
CA ASP A 118 7.85 8.91 -7.77
C ASP A 118 7.23 10.08 -8.54
N HIS A 119 7.69 11.30 -8.27
CA HIS A 119 7.18 12.52 -8.90
C HIS A 119 7.49 12.63 -10.41
N HIS A 120 8.31 11.72 -10.94
CA HIS A 120 8.64 11.63 -12.36
C HIS A 120 7.84 10.50 -13.06
N GLY A 121 6.86 9.90 -12.38
CA GLY A 121 6.06 8.79 -12.92
C GLY A 121 6.83 7.48 -13.05
N ARG A 122 7.94 7.29 -12.31
CA ARG A 122 8.69 6.03 -12.26
C ARG A 122 8.19 5.18 -11.11
N LEU A 123 8.17 3.88 -11.30
CA LEU A 123 7.74 2.93 -10.26
C LEU A 123 8.87 2.72 -9.25
N LEU A 124 8.54 2.83 -7.97
CA LEU A 124 9.37 2.43 -6.85
C LEU A 124 8.89 1.09 -6.30
N ILE A 125 9.82 0.24 -5.91
CA ILE A 125 9.57 -1.12 -5.44
C ILE A 125 10.31 -1.31 -4.11
N ALA A 126 9.58 -1.67 -3.05
CA ALA A 126 10.17 -2.32 -1.90
C ALA A 126 10.44 -3.78 -2.25
N ASN A 127 11.69 -4.11 -2.55
CA ASN A 127 12.11 -5.44 -2.96
C ASN A 127 12.39 -6.28 -1.70
N SER A 128 11.38 -7.04 -1.26
CA SER A 128 11.46 -7.85 -0.05
C SER A 128 12.58 -8.89 -0.14
N GLY A 129 12.67 -9.64 -1.24
CA GLY A 129 13.71 -10.64 -1.42
C GLY A 129 15.12 -10.05 -1.53
N GLY A 130 15.27 -8.89 -2.17
CA GLY A 130 16.55 -8.22 -2.34
C GLY A 130 17.03 -7.42 -1.13
N GLY A 131 16.11 -7.01 -0.25
CA GLY A 131 16.42 -6.06 0.83
C GLY A 131 16.86 -4.72 0.24
N SER A 132 16.05 -4.17 -0.66
CA SER A 132 16.38 -2.92 -1.35
C SER A 132 15.14 -2.10 -1.70
N ILE A 133 15.34 -0.82 -1.93
CA ILE A 133 14.41 0.02 -2.67
C ILE A 133 14.93 0.16 -4.08
N ASP A 134 14.12 -0.27 -5.03
CA ASP A 134 14.45 -0.23 -6.45
C ASP A 134 13.54 0.76 -7.19
N ARG A 135 14.04 1.31 -8.29
CA ARG A 135 13.30 2.14 -9.21
C ARG A 135 13.20 1.46 -10.57
N VAL A 136 12.02 1.47 -11.16
CA VAL A 136 11.76 0.85 -12.46
C VAL A 136 11.19 1.89 -13.42
N ASP A 137 11.78 2.00 -14.60
CA ASP A 137 11.19 2.72 -15.72
C ASP A 137 10.05 1.88 -16.31
N LEU A 138 8.84 2.42 -16.34
CA LEU A 138 7.66 1.68 -16.77
C LEU A 138 7.66 1.31 -18.25
N LYS A 139 8.39 2.05 -19.10
CA LYS A 139 8.46 1.80 -20.55
C LYS A 139 9.51 0.76 -20.90
N THR A 140 10.72 0.96 -20.37
CA THR A 140 11.87 0.09 -20.70
C THR A 140 11.97 -1.14 -19.80
N ARG A 141 11.29 -1.13 -18.64
CA ARG A 141 11.39 -2.15 -17.56
C ARG A 141 12.77 -2.21 -16.92
N GLN A 142 13.63 -1.23 -17.21
CA GLN A 142 14.94 -1.14 -16.59
C GLN A 142 14.78 -0.86 -15.10
N ARG A 143 15.42 -1.70 -14.27
CA ARG A 143 15.46 -1.61 -12.82
C ARG A 143 16.80 -1.04 -12.38
N THR A 144 16.76 -0.12 -11.41
CA THR A 144 17.93 0.45 -10.73
C THR A 144 17.72 0.35 -9.23
N THR A 145 18.66 -0.26 -8.52
CA THR A 145 18.66 -0.25 -7.06
C THR A 145 19.08 1.12 -6.55
N LEU A 146 18.23 1.76 -5.75
CA LEU A 146 18.48 3.07 -5.14
C LEU A 146 19.27 2.91 -3.85
N VAL A 147 18.86 1.96 -3.00
CA VAL A 147 19.51 1.67 -1.71
C VAL A 147 19.27 0.22 -1.30
N SER A 148 20.29 -0.43 -0.71
CA SER A 148 20.23 -1.82 -0.24
C SER A 148 21.02 -2.05 1.05
N LYS A 149 21.65 -1.01 1.59
CA LYS A 149 22.47 -1.12 2.80
C LYS A 149 22.27 0.09 3.72
N TYR A 150 22.36 -0.16 5.01
CA TYR A 150 22.47 0.84 6.05
C TYR A 150 23.69 0.51 6.91
N ASP A 151 24.60 1.48 7.13
CA ASP A 151 25.84 1.31 7.90
C ASP A 151 26.67 0.08 7.44
N GLY A 152 26.79 -0.07 6.11
CA GLY A 152 27.53 -1.16 5.47
C GLY A 152 26.79 -2.53 5.48
N LYS A 153 25.70 -2.69 6.23
CA LYS A 153 24.94 -3.93 6.36
C LYS A 153 23.77 -3.97 5.39
N ARG A 154 23.47 -5.17 4.87
CA ARG A 154 22.30 -5.42 4.05
C ARG A 154 21.02 -5.05 4.79
N LEU A 155 20.08 -4.38 4.11
CA LEU A 155 18.70 -4.25 4.58
C LEU A 155 18.03 -5.63 4.62
N SER A 156 17.05 -5.80 5.50
CA SER A 156 16.41 -7.11 5.74
C SER A 156 15.49 -7.49 4.58
N SER A 157 14.27 -6.97 4.60
CA SER A 157 13.28 -7.18 3.55
C SER A 157 12.36 -5.97 3.45
N CYS A 158 12.77 -4.97 2.68
CA CYS A 158 12.01 -3.73 2.52
C CYS A 158 10.55 -4.03 2.21
N ASN A 159 9.63 -3.40 2.96
CA ASN A 159 8.22 -3.79 2.98
C ASN A 159 7.29 -2.73 2.35
N ASP A 160 7.09 -1.59 2.97
CA ASP A 160 6.22 -0.53 2.43
C ASP A 160 6.94 0.82 2.38
N MET A 161 6.40 1.78 1.63
CA MET A 161 7.02 3.08 1.45
C MET A 161 6.03 4.22 1.24
N ALA A 162 6.46 5.43 1.61
CA ALA A 162 5.79 6.69 1.33
C ALA A 162 6.79 7.68 0.69
N VAL A 163 6.33 8.41 -0.32
CA VAL A 163 7.12 9.42 -1.03
C VAL A 163 6.66 10.81 -0.60
N ALA A 164 7.57 11.57 0.00
CA ALA A 164 7.32 12.96 0.40
C ALA A 164 7.30 13.91 -0.80
N LYS A 165 6.67 15.07 -0.67
CA LYS A 165 6.67 16.15 -1.69
C LYS A 165 8.07 16.58 -2.10
N SER A 166 9.05 16.45 -1.21
CA SER A 166 10.46 16.70 -1.49
C SER A 166 11.14 15.63 -2.37
N GLY A 167 10.48 14.51 -2.64
CA GLY A 167 11.03 13.32 -3.29
C GLY A 167 11.76 12.36 -2.34
N ALA A 168 11.85 12.67 -1.05
CA ALA A 168 12.38 11.73 -0.06
C ALA A 168 11.49 10.50 0.05
N ILE A 169 12.10 9.33 0.18
CA ILE A 169 11.40 8.04 0.32
C ILE A 169 11.54 7.58 1.77
N TYR A 170 10.43 7.44 2.46
CA TYR A 170 10.38 6.76 3.76
C TYR A 170 9.95 5.34 3.55
N PHE A 171 10.63 4.39 4.20
CA PHE A 171 10.30 2.97 4.03
C PHE A 171 10.56 2.17 5.30
N THR A 172 9.92 1.01 5.39
CA THR A 172 10.06 0.05 6.49
C THR A 172 10.86 -1.16 6.05
N ASP A 173 11.65 -1.73 6.97
CA ASP A 173 12.53 -2.87 6.71
C ASP A 173 12.40 -3.96 7.80
N PRO A 174 11.21 -4.58 7.91
CA PRO A 174 10.99 -5.72 8.80
C PRO A 174 11.60 -7.02 8.22
N PRO A 175 11.65 -8.13 8.97
CA PRO A 175 12.24 -9.37 8.50
C PRO A 175 11.25 -10.31 7.81
N TYR A 176 10.13 -9.80 7.24
CA TYR A 176 9.05 -10.65 6.70
C TYR A 176 9.46 -11.47 5.47
N GLY A 177 10.39 -10.97 4.67
CA GLY A 177 10.92 -11.70 3.51
C GLY A 177 11.71 -12.94 3.88
N PHE A 178 12.21 -13.04 5.10
CA PHE A 178 12.98 -14.18 5.57
C PHE A 178 12.07 -15.30 6.10
N ALA A 179 12.39 -16.55 5.77
CA ALA A 179 11.65 -17.72 6.25
C ALA A 179 11.70 -17.88 7.78
N GLN A 180 12.80 -17.43 8.41
CA GLN A 180 13.03 -17.53 9.86
C GLN A 180 12.92 -16.16 10.57
N GLY A 181 12.39 -15.13 9.88
CA GLY A 181 12.25 -13.80 10.46
C GLY A 181 13.56 -13.25 11.04
N ASP A 182 13.53 -12.78 12.29
CA ASP A 182 14.73 -12.23 12.96
C ASP A 182 15.85 -13.24 13.18
N ALA A 183 15.54 -14.54 13.20
CA ALA A 183 16.54 -15.59 13.35
C ALA A 183 17.20 -15.99 12.02
N SER A 184 16.88 -15.33 10.92
CA SER A 184 17.45 -15.65 9.62
C SER A 184 18.96 -15.40 9.59
N PRO A 185 19.76 -16.33 9.03
CA PRO A 185 21.19 -16.11 8.81
C PRO A 185 21.46 -14.99 7.79
N LEU A 186 20.46 -14.58 7.02
CA LEU A 186 20.56 -13.47 6.07
C LEU A 186 20.36 -12.09 6.72
N LYS A 187 19.92 -12.04 7.99
CA LYS A 187 19.68 -10.78 8.68
C LYS A 187 20.99 -10.20 9.22
N GLU A 188 21.46 -9.13 8.59
CA GLU A 188 22.68 -8.42 9.00
C GLU A 188 22.37 -7.24 9.93
N ALA A 189 21.26 -6.54 9.70
CA ALA A 189 20.84 -5.42 10.53
C ALA A 189 20.33 -5.90 11.90
N LYS A 190 20.74 -5.21 12.99
CA LYS A 190 20.29 -5.54 14.34
C LYS A 190 18.83 -5.18 14.59
N GLN A 191 18.42 -4.03 14.06
CA GLN A 191 17.06 -3.49 14.18
C GLN A 191 16.19 -3.89 12.98
N ASN A 192 14.87 -3.78 13.17
CA ASN A 192 13.89 -3.69 12.10
C ASN A 192 13.60 -2.20 11.93
N GLY A 193 14.14 -1.57 10.88
CA GLY A 193 14.23 -0.12 10.80
C GLY A 193 13.09 0.54 10.04
N VAL A 194 12.81 1.78 10.41
CA VAL A 194 12.15 2.76 9.56
C VAL A 194 13.22 3.70 9.05
N TYR A 195 13.29 3.90 7.74
CA TYR A 195 14.37 4.65 7.10
C TYR A 195 13.84 5.79 6.24
N ARG A 196 14.70 6.80 6.02
CA ARG A 196 14.51 7.90 5.08
C ARG A 196 15.66 7.92 4.08
N PHE A 197 15.33 7.80 2.80
CA PHE A 197 16.26 7.86 1.68
C PHE A 197 16.06 9.16 0.89
N VAL A 198 17.16 9.85 0.60
CA VAL A 198 17.24 10.97 -0.34
C VAL A 198 18.35 10.64 -1.33
N GLU A 199 18.05 10.71 -2.62
CA GLU A 199 19.04 10.39 -3.66
C GLU A 199 20.29 11.28 -3.52
N GLY A 200 21.46 10.65 -3.54
CA GLY A 200 22.75 11.34 -3.33
C GLY A 200 23.12 11.62 -1.87
N GLN A 201 22.31 11.17 -0.90
CA GLN A 201 22.62 11.31 0.53
C GLN A 201 22.76 9.94 1.20
N PRO A 202 23.47 9.83 2.33
CA PRO A 202 23.46 8.61 3.14
C PRO A 202 22.06 8.25 3.62
N LEU A 203 21.74 6.95 3.68
CA LEU A 203 20.51 6.45 4.26
C LEU A 203 20.41 6.83 5.75
N GLN A 204 19.28 7.38 6.16
CA GLN A 204 19.04 7.82 7.52
C GLN A 204 18.08 6.86 8.23
N LEU A 205 18.40 6.47 9.47
CA LEU A 205 17.51 5.73 10.35
C LEU A 205 16.55 6.72 11.02
N VAL A 206 15.25 6.52 10.81
CA VAL A 206 14.17 7.29 11.43
C VAL A 206 13.84 6.69 12.80
N ASP A 207 13.65 5.37 12.85
CA ASP A 207 13.39 4.62 14.08
C ASP A 207 13.89 3.17 13.94
N GLY A 208 14.48 2.65 14.99
CA GLY A 208 14.90 1.25 15.12
C GLY A 208 14.30 0.56 16.34
N SER A 209 13.28 1.17 16.98
CA SER A 209 12.67 0.64 18.20
C SER A 209 11.44 -0.21 17.95
N LEU A 210 10.77 -0.05 16.78
CA LEU A 210 9.63 -0.88 16.40
C LEU A 210 10.06 -2.30 16.09
N THR A 211 9.34 -3.28 16.65
CA THR A 211 9.70 -4.70 16.48
C THR A 211 9.29 -5.27 15.13
N ARG A 212 8.18 -4.73 14.56
CA ARG A 212 7.62 -5.16 13.26
C ARG A 212 7.06 -3.96 12.49
N PRO A 213 7.90 -2.95 12.13
CA PRO A 213 7.42 -1.84 11.32
C PRO A 213 6.91 -2.39 9.98
N ASN A 214 5.74 -1.93 9.54
CA ASN A 214 5.07 -2.44 8.35
C ASN A 214 4.58 -1.28 7.47
N GLY A 215 3.27 -1.02 7.41
CA GLY A 215 2.73 0.06 6.62
C GLY A 215 3.24 1.45 7.05
N ILE A 216 3.38 2.35 6.10
CA ILE A 216 3.92 3.69 6.30
C ILE A 216 3.18 4.71 5.43
N ALA A 217 2.86 5.87 6.00
CA ALA A 217 2.22 6.97 5.27
C ALA A 217 2.64 8.34 5.83
N LEU A 218 2.65 9.34 4.95
CA LEU A 218 2.81 10.75 5.32
C LEU A 218 1.45 11.43 5.42
N SER A 219 1.32 12.39 6.34
CA SER A 219 0.20 13.34 6.31
C SER A 219 0.21 14.15 5.02
N PRO A 220 -0.93 14.69 4.55
CA PRO A 220 -0.99 15.45 3.30
C PRO A 220 -0.08 16.68 3.25
N ASP A 221 0.36 17.20 4.39
CA ASP A 221 1.28 18.33 4.53
C ASP A 221 2.75 17.92 4.79
N ASP A 222 3.05 16.59 4.76
CA ASP A 222 4.35 15.98 5.08
C ASP A 222 4.89 16.29 6.49
N LYS A 223 4.05 16.79 7.41
CA LYS A 223 4.50 17.11 8.77
C LYS A 223 4.45 15.95 9.75
N ARG A 224 3.80 14.87 9.37
CA ARG A 224 3.72 13.65 10.18
C ARG A 224 4.00 12.42 9.34
N LEU A 225 4.77 11.52 9.92
CA LEU A 225 5.01 10.17 9.39
C LEU A 225 4.29 9.18 10.29
N PHE A 226 3.40 8.37 9.72
CA PHE A 226 2.68 7.30 10.40
C PHE A 226 3.31 5.96 10.05
N VAL A 227 3.45 5.09 11.06
CA VAL A 227 4.00 3.74 10.88
C VAL A 227 3.15 2.75 11.69
N SER A 228 2.81 1.62 11.09
CA SER A 228 2.19 0.51 11.78
C SER A 228 3.24 -0.44 12.36
N ASN A 229 2.96 -1.03 13.52
CA ASN A 229 3.72 -2.10 14.12
C ASN A 229 2.84 -3.36 14.18
N SER A 230 3.20 -4.37 13.38
CA SER A 230 2.40 -5.59 13.23
C SER A 230 2.72 -6.66 14.28
N ASP A 231 3.55 -6.36 15.28
CA ASP A 231 3.88 -7.33 16.33
C ASP A 231 2.62 -7.70 17.11
N GLU A 232 2.28 -8.97 17.15
CA GLU A 232 1.09 -9.48 17.84
C GLU A 232 1.05 -9.12 19.34
N LYS A 233 2.22 -8.91 19.95
CA LYS A 233 2.37 -8.52 21.36
C LYS A 233 2.32 -7.00 21.56
N ASP A 234 2.45 -6.22 20.48
CA ASP A 234 2.53 -4.75 20.52
C ASP A 234 1.88 -4.12 19.27
N ARG A 235 0.64 -4.51 18.97
CA ARG A 235 -0.14 -4.03 17.81
C ARG A 235 -0.50 -2.57 17.98
N LYS A 236 0.06 -1.70 17.14
CA LYS A 236 -0.21 -0.26 17.21
C LYS A 236 0.08 0.47 15.90
N LEU A 237 -0.49 1.66 15.76
CA LEU A 237 -0.01 2.67 14.85
C LEU A 237 0.62 3.80 15.67
N VAL A 238 1.78 4.23 15.24
CA VAL A 238 2.48 5.38 15.82
C VAL A 238 2.65 6.48 14.78
N TYR A 239 2.94 7.71 15.24
CA TYR A 239 3.34 8.78 14.36
C TYR A 239 4.52 9.57 14.93
N TYR A 240 5.24 10.23 14.04
CA TYR A 240 6.34 11.14 14.32
C TYR A 240 5.97 12.52 13.77
N ASP A 241 6.14 13.57 14.56
CA ASP A 241 6.16 14.93 14.02
C ASP A 241 7.52 15.14 13.34
N LEU A 242 7.49 15.61 12.09
CA LEU A 242 8.68 15.82 11.28
C LEU A 242 9.14 17.28 11.30
N GLY A 243 10.45 17.48 11.40
CA GLY A 243 11.10 18.77 11.22
C GLY A 243 11.22 19.18 9.75
N SER A 244 11.77 20.36 9.52
CA SER A 244 12.01 20.88 8.17
C SER A 244 13.03 20.07 7.35
N ASP A 245 13.85 19.27 8.03
CA ASP A 245 14.79 18.32 7.44
C ASP A 245 14.14 16.97 7.09
N GLY A 246 12.85 16.79 7.44
CA GLY A 246 12.11 15.55 7.26
C GLY A 246 12.45 14.46 8.25
N MET A 247 13.18 14.76 9.34
CA MET A 247 13.47 13.83 10.42
C MET A 247 12.55 14.06 11.62
N PRO A 248 12.30 13.04 12.46
CA PRO A 248 11.50 13.20 13.68
C PRO A 248 12.06 14.28 14.60
N THR A 249 11.19 15.12 15.15
CA THR A 249 11.54 16.14 16.16
C THR A 249 11.49 15.59 17.58
N GLY A 250 11.08 14.34 17.76
CA GLY A 250 10.95 13.65 19.04
C GLY A 250 10.57 12.19 18.89
N PRO A 251 10.30 11.48 19.99
CA PRO A 251 9.97 10.06 19.95
C PRO A 251 8.61 9.81 19.27
N ALA A 252 8.39 8.55 18.88
CA ALA A 252 7.12 8.07 18.37
C ALA A 252 5.98 8.34 19.36
N LYS A 253 4.83 8.77 18.85
CA LYS A 253 3.59 8.96 19.60
C LYS A 253 2.55 7.94 19.18
N LEU A 254 1.81 7.40 20.14
CA LEU A 254 0.72 6.46 19.86
C LEU A 254 -0.40 7.17 19.11
N PHE A 255 -0.82 6.61 17.96
CA PHE A 255 -2.00 7.08 17.22
C PHE A 255 -3.19 6.15 17.43
N LEU A 256 -2.97 4.83 17.31
CA LEU A 256 -4.00 3.82 17.53
C LEU A 256 -3.40 2.64 18.29
N ASP A 257 -3.98 2.31 19.44
CA ASP A 257 -3.78 1.02 20.11
C ASP A 257 -4.68 -0.02 19.42
N ALA A 258 -4.06 -0.94 18.68
CA ALA A 258 -4.75 -2.00 17.97
C ALA A 258 -4.80 -3.32 18.75
N SER A 259 -4.26 -3.39 19.96
CA SER A 259 -4.21 -4.61 20.80
C SER A 259 -5.61 -5.13 21.16
N THR A 260 -6.58 -4.23 21.26
CA THR A 260 -7.97 -4.54 21.61
C THR A 260 -8.86 -4.88 20.42
N LEU A 261 -8.39 -4.60 19.19
CA LEU A 261 -9.13 -4.88 17.97
C LEU A 261 -9.18 -6.38 17.72
N LYS A 262 -10.30 -6.86 17.15
CA LYS A 262 -10.56 -8.28 16.91
C LYS A 262 -10.79 -8.54 15.44
N GLY A 263 -10.52 -9.78 15.02
CA GLY A 263 -10.69 -10.25 13.65
C GLY A 263 -9.36 -10.61 12.98
N PRO A 264 -9.39 -11.00 11.70
CA PRO A 264 -8.19 -11.37 10.97
C PRO A 264 -7.27 -10.16 10.74
N GLY A 265 -5.96 -10.42 10.61
CA GLY A 265 -4.94 -9.45 10.27
C GLY A 265 -4.27 -8.79 11.48
N ASN A 266 -3.29 -7.98 11.16
CA ASN A 266 -2.49 -7.15 12.08
C ASN A 266 -2.47 -5.71 11.52
N PRO A 267 -1.97 -4.71 12.28
CA PRO A 267 -1.67 -3.40 11.68
C PRO A 267 -0.71 -3.56 10.50
N ASP A 268 -1.12 -3.11 9.32
CA ASP A 268 -0.41 -3.31 8.05
C ASP A 268 -0.43 -2.02 7.23
N GLY A 269 -0.58 -2.08 5.92
CA GLY A 269 -0.54 -0.93 5.03
C GLY A 269 -1.61 0.13 5.32
N MET A 270 -1.32 1.38 4.96
CA MET A 270 -2.21 2.50 5.17
C MET A 270 -2.03 3.58 4.10
N LYS A 271 -3.09 4.39 3.89
CA LYS A 271 -3.04 5.62 3.10
C LYS A 271 -3.88 6.70 3.76
N ILE A 272 -3.48 7.95 3.55
CA ILE A 272 -4.16 9.13 4.10
C ILE A 272 -4.70 9.94 2.92
N ALA A 273 -6.00 10.23 2.94
CA ALA A 273 -6.68 11.03 1.94
C ALA A 273 -6.36 12.53 2.08
N ALA A 274 -6.70 13.31 1.07
CA ALA A 274 -6.41 14.75 1.01
C ALA A 274 -6.95 15.55 2.21
N ASP A 275 -8.08 15.13 2.78
CA ASP A 275 -8.71 15.73 3.96
C ASP A 275 -8.14 15.22 5.29
N GLY A 276 -7.14 14.33 5.25
CA GLY A 276 -6.52 13.69 6.40
C GLY A 276 -7.24 12.43 6.90
N THR A 277 -8.33 12.00 6.26
CA THR A 277 -8.96 10.71 6.57
C THR A 277 -7.97 9.58 6.33
N MET A 278 -7.76 8.74 7.35
CA MET A 278 -6.84 7.60 7.27
C MET A 278 -7.60 6.31 6.96
N PHE A 279 -7.10 5.56 6.01
CA PHE A 279 -7.44 4.16 5.74
C PHE A 279 -6.26 3.31 6.18
N CYS A 280 -6.45 2.50 7.22
CA CYS A 280 -5.37 1.68 7.77
C CYS A 280 -5.81 0.25 8.04
N SER A 281 -5.03 -0.69 7.57
CA SER A 281 -5.21 -2.10 7.91
C SER A 281 -4.94 -2.34 9.40
N SER A 282 -5.80 -3.11 10.03
CA SER A 282 -5.64 -3.56 11.41
C SER A 282 -6.56 -4.77 11.65
N PRO A 283 -6.49 -5.46 12.80
CA PRO A 283 -7.37 -6.59 13.06
C PRO A 283 -8.85 -6.26 12.76
N GLY A 284 -9.45 -7.10 11.93
CA GLY A 284 -10.84 -6.99 11.47
C GLY A 284 -11.03 -6.43 10.07
N GLY A 285 -10.05 -5.68 9.51
CA GLY A 285 -10.15 -5.15 8.16
C GLY A 285 -9.46 -3.82 7.94
N MET A 286 -9.92 -3.06 6.93
CA MET A 286 -9.44 -1.70 6.66
C MET A 286 -10.28 -0.70 7.48
N TRP A 287 -9.69 -0.15 8.52
CA TRP A 287 -10.30 0.86 9.38
C TRP A 287 -10.25 2.25 8.72
N ILE A 288 -11.33 2.99 8.89
CA ILE A 288 -11.45 4.39 8.46
C ILE A 288 -11.44 5.26 9.71
N LEU A 289 -10.44 6.14 9.82
CA LEU A 289 -10.20 6.99 10.98
C LEU A 289 -10.19 8.46 10.59
N THR A 290 -10.67 9.33 11.50
CA THR A 290 -10.43 10.77 11.37
C THR A 290 -8.94 11.10 11.58
N PRO A 291 -8.46 12.31 11.22
CA PRO A 291 -7.12 12.79 11.56
C PRO A 291 -6.78 12.76 13.06
N ALA A 292 -7.81 12.73 13.91
CA ALA A 292 -7.68 12.62 15.38
C ALA A 292 -7.74 11.17 15.90
N GLY A 293 -7.89 10.16 15.02
CA GLY A 293 -7.96 8.74 15.39
C GLY A 293 -9.35 8.24 15.78
N GLU A 294 -10.44 9.04 15.60
CA GLU A 294 -11.80 8.56 15.81
C GLU A 294 -12.16 7.49 14.79
N LYS A 295 -12.68 6.35 15.22
CA LYS A 295 -13.07 5.22 14.36
C LYS A 295 -14.45 5.49 13.73
N LEU A 296 -14.48 5.64 12.40
CA LEU A 296 -15.71 5.92 11.65
C LEU A 296 -16.39 4.65 11.14
N GLY A 297 -15.61 3.62 10.85
CA GLY A 297 -16.07 2.33 10.36
C GLY A 297 -14.92 1.49 9.86
N LEU A 298 -15.25 0.36 9.24
CA LEU A 298 -14.25 -0.50 8.60
C LEU A 298 -14.84 -1.27 7.42
N ILE A 299 -13.97 -1.62 6.47
CA ILE A 299 -14.26 -2.55 5.38
C ILE A 299 -13.75 -3.91 5.83
N GLU A 300 -14.62 -4.91 5.80
CA GLU A 300 -14.36 -6.28 6.22
C GLU A 300 -14.44 -7.21 5.00
N ASP A 301 -13.49 -8.15 4.89
CA ASP A 301 -13.43 -9.12 3.79
C ASP A 301 -13.41 -10.57 4.30
N GLY A 302 -13.61 -10.77 5.60
CA GLY A 302 -13.47 -12.09 6.22
C GLY A 302 -12.03 -12.60 6.30
N ALA A 303 -11.08 -11.91 5.67
CA ALA A 303 -9.66 -12.21 5.59
C ALA A 303 -8.83 -10.96 5.95
N PRO A 304 -7.50 -11.09 6.20
CA PRO A 304 -6.63 -9.95 6.40
C PRO A 304 -6.64 -9.04 5.16
N ILE A 305 -6.90 -7.75 5.35
CA ILE A 305 -6.63 -6.72 4.34
C ILE A 305 -5.22 -6.20 4.61
N ALA A 306 -4.34 -6.33 3.63
CA ALA A 306 -2.94 -5.99 3.81
C ALA A 306 -2.64 -4.50 3.57
N ASN A 307 -3.10 -3.95 2.44
CA ASN A 307 -2.74 -2.58 2.04
C ASN A 307 -3.84 -1.93 1.19
N CYS A 308 -3.68 -0.65 0.85
CA CYS A 308 -4.59 0.08 -0.02
C CYS A 308 -3.87 1.14 -0.86
N CYS A 309 -4.53 1.60 -1.92
CA CYS A 309 -4.14 2.83 -2.63
C CYS A 309 -5.37 3.53 -3.22
N PHE A 310 -5.23 4.83 -3.46
CA PHE A 310 -6.20 5.57 -4.24
C PHE A 310 -5.88 5.44 -5.72
N GLY A 311 -6.91 5.45 -6.57
CA GLY A 311 -6.73 5.33 -8.00
C GLY A 311 -7.86 5.94 -8.83
N GLU A 312 -7.81 5.70 -10.12
CA GLU A 312 -8.73 6.25 -11.14
C GLU A 312 -8.72 7.79 -11.11
N ASP A 313 -9.82 8.42 -10.75
CA ASP A 313 -9.95 9.87 -10.57
C ASP A 313 -9.58 10.38 -9.16
N GLY A 314 -8.95 9.55 -8.33
CA GLY A 314 -8.63 9.84 -6.94
C GLY A 314 -9.73 9.46 -5.94
N ARG A 315 -10.93 9.12 -6.41
CA ARG A 315 -12.09 8.74 -5.59
C ARG A 315 -12.38 7.25 -5.58
N THR A 316 -11.40 6.46 -5.94
CA THR A 316 -11.49 5.00 -5.85
C THR A 316 -10.42 4.49 -4.90
N LEU A 317 -10.83 3.68 -3.95
CA LEU A 317 -9.95 2.94 -3.05
C LEU A 317 -9.81 1.52 -3.57
N PHE A 318 -8.56 1.10 -3.82
CA PHE A 318 -8.20 -0.28 -4.06
C PHE A 318 -7.62 -0.88 -2.79
N LEU A 319 -7.98 -2.13 -2.49
CA LEU A 319 -7.54 -2.85 -1.30
C LEU A 319 -6.93 -4.18 -1.73
N THR A 320 -5.77 -4.51 -1.20
CA THR A 320 -5.20 -5.86 -1.29
C THR A 320 -5.64 -6.66 -0.06
N SER A 321 -6.30 -7.79 -0.28
CA SER A 321 -6.90 -8.59 0.78
C SER A 321 -6.59 -10.06 0.57
N ASN A 322 -5.58 -10.57 1.30
CA ASN A 322 -5.17 -11.97 1.24
C ASN A 322 -5.00 -12.45 -0.22
N THR A 323 -5.95 -13.20 -0.75
CA THR A 323 -5.93 -13.78 -2.11
C THR A 323 -6.66 -12.94 -3.15
N ARG A 324 -7.18 -11.76 -2.76
CA ARG A 324 -8.06 -10.92 -3.58
C ARG A 324 -7.59 -9.46 -3.66
N VAL A 325 -8.10 -8.75 -4.66
CA VAL A 325 -8.03 -7.29 -4.74
C VAL A 325 -9.45 -6.75 -4.84
N LEU A 326 -9.75 -5.74 -4.02
CA LEU A 326 -11.06 -5.14 -3.91
C LEU A 326 -11.02 -3.71 -4.46
N ARG A 327 -12.18 -3.19 -4.87
CA ARG A 327 -12.39 -1.82 -5.33
C ARG A 327 -13.62 -1.22 -4.66
N LEU A 328 -13.54 0.06 -4.28
CA LEU A 328 -14.61 0.80 -3.64
C LEU A 328 -14.60 2.27 -4.08
N ARG A 329 -15.76 2.82 -4.45
CA ARG A 329 -15.91 4.26 -4.71
C ARG A 329 -16.06 5.05 -3.40
N LEU A 330 -15.33 6.16 -3.32
CA LEU A 330 -15.35 7.10 -2.20
C LEU A 330 -16.14 8.37 -2.54
N GLY A 331 -16.63 9.06 -1.51
CA GLY A 331 -17.21 10.40 -1.59
C GLY A 331 -16.17 11.53 -1.48
N ILE A 332 -14.93 11.21 -1.10
CA ILE A 332 -13.84 12.16 -0.89
C ILE A 332 -12.69 11.94 -1.87
N ASP A 333 -11.82 12.93 -1.99
CA ASP A 333 -10.60 12.83 -2.78
C ASP A 333 -9.47 12.17 -1.97
N GLY A 334 -8.91 11.09 -2.53
CA GLY A 334 -7.78 10.37 -1.93
C GLY A 334 -6.45 11.07 -2.14
N TRP A 335 -6.30 11.84 -3.22
CA TRP A 335 -5.05 12.55 -3.50
C TRP A 335 -5.09 13.98 -3.00
N ALA A 336 -3.98 14.43 -2.40
CA ALA A 336 -3.75 15.86 -2.21
C ALA A 336 -3.60 16.53 -3.59
N ALA A 337 -4.16 17.72 -3.70
CA ALA A 337 -4.12 18.53 -4.92
C ALA A 337 -2.68 18.98 -5.25
#